data_686c8a96ea504bed4a1fbb55c748122a
#
_entry.id   686c8a96ea504bed4a1fbb55c748122a
#
_cell.length_a   1.000
_cell.length_b   1.000
_cell.length_c   1.000
_cell.angle_alpha   90.00
_cell.angle_beta   90.00
_cell.angle_gamma   90.00
#
_symmetry.space_group_name_H-M   'P 1'
#
loop_
_entity.id
_entity.type
_entity.pdbx_description
1 polymer ?
#
loop_
_entity_poly.entity_id
_entity_poly.type
_entity_poly.pdbx_seq_one_letter_code
_entity_poly.pdbx_strand_id
1 'polypeptide(L)'
;TINDSIDTTTATLTASPSVTEGGVITYTVTLTNPAQTPVTVTLSNGQVITVEAGKTQGSIDFQTPANDVYNNGSTVSVTIDSATGGNFEQLTPNPAAAVTTINDSIDTTTATLTASPSVTEGGVITYTVTLTNPAQTPVTVTLSNGQVITVEAGKTQGSIDFQTPANDVYNNGSTVSVTIDSATGGNFEQLTPNPTPAVTTINDSIDTTTATLTASPSVTEGGVITYTVTLTNPAQTPVTVTLSNGQVITVEAGKTQGSIDFQTPANDVYNNGSTVSVTIDSATGGNFEQLTPNPTPAVTTINDSIDTTTATLTASPSVTEGGVITYTVTLTNPAQTPVTVTLSNGQVITVEAGKTQGS
;
A
#
# COMPACT_ATOMS: atom_id res chain seq x y z
N THR A 1 59.81 -2.10 86.45
CA THR A 1 59.00 -1.49 85.40
C THR A 1 58.53 -2.64 84.56
N ILE A 2 57.22 -2.86 84.48
CA ILE A 2 56.57 -3.78 83.51
C ILE A 2 56.30 -2.96 82.26
N ASN A 3 56.91 -3.27 81.13
CA ASN A 3 56.64 -2.63 79.83
C ASN A 3 55.66 -3.52 79.07
N ASP A 4 54.68 -2.87 78.50
CA ASP A 4 53.72 -3.55 77.60
C ASP A 4 54.45 -3.95 76.29
N SER A 5 54.14 -5.11 75.79
CA SER A 5 54.45 -5.53 74.41
C SER A 5 53.42 -4.90 73.47
N ILE A 6 53.87 -4.37 72.36
CA ILE A 6 52.96 -3.76 71.39
C ILE A 6 52.26 -4.88 70.57
N ASP A 7 51.02 -5.19 70.96
CA ASP A 7 50.13 -6.10 70.20
C ASP A 7 49.21 -5.36 69.26
N THR A 8 49.17 -5.86 68.02
CA THR A 8 48.40 -5.20 66.97
C THR A 8 47.01 -5.80 66.84
N THR A 9 45.99 -4.93 66.92
CA THR A 9 44.63 -5.29 66.48
C THR A 9 44.43 -4.79 65.08
N THR A 10 43.95 -5.68 64.18
CA THR A 10 43.69 -5.37 62.76
C THR A 10 42.21 -5.22 62.59
N ALA A 11 41.84 -4.13 61.90
CA ALA A 11 40.47 -3.88 61.40
C ALA A 11 40.40 -4.28 59.92
N THR A 12 39.54 -5.25 59.59
CA THR A 12 39.34 -5.75 58.23
C THR A 12 37.93 -5.47 57.76
N LEU A 13 37.82 -4.87 56.54
CA LEU A 13 36.54 -4.60 55.89
C LEU A 13 36.12 -5.73 54.95
N THR A 14 34.88 -6.10 55.06
CA THR A 14 34.22 -7.00 54.10
C THR A 14 32.91 -6.36 53.61
N ALA A 15 32.40 -6.78 52.45
CA ALA A 15 31.15 -6.32 51.90
C ALA A 15 30.34 -7.48 51.30
N SER A 16 29.07 -7.26 51.05
CA SER A 16 28.25 -8.17 50.22
C SER A 16 28.97 -8.42 48.89
N PRO A 17 29.25 -9.65 48.47
CA PRO A 17 30.05 -9.91 47.26
C PRO A 17 29.35 -9.46 45.97
N SER A 18 28.01 -9.50 45.95
CA SER A 18 27.16 -8.99 44.84
C SER A 18 25.82 -8.56 45.37
N VAL A 19 25.21 -7.57 44.67
CA VAL A 19 23.83 -7.12 44.84
C VAL A 19 23.27 -6.78 43.46
N THR A 20 21.96 -6.72 43.36
CA THR A 20 21.29 -6.12 42.17
C THR A 20 21.09 -4.63 42.41
N GLU A 21 20.88 -3.85 41.34
CA GLU A 21 20.48 -2.44 41.42
C GLU A 21 19.30 -2.27 42.37
N GLY A 22 19.27 -1.15 43.08
CA GLY A 22 18.26 -0.88 44.10
C GLY A 22 18.42 -1.74 45.36
N GLY A 23 19.41 -2.66 45.40
CA GLY A 23 19.73 -3.46 46.57
C GLY A 23 20.61 -2.72 47.58
N VAL A 24 20.98 -3.42 48.64
CA VAL A 24 21.77 -2.85 49.73
C VAL A 24 23.11 -3.61 49.89
N ILE A 25 24.22 -2.88 49.89
CA ILE A 25 25.54 -3.40 50.22
C ILE A 25 25.71 -3.25 51.73
N THR A 26 25.95 -4.35 52.43
CA THR A 26 26.32 -4.33 53.84
C THR A 26 27.82 -4.37 53.96
N TYR A 27 28.43 -3.32 54.49
CA TYR A 27 29.85 -3.25 54.88
C TYR A 27 29.99 -3.69 56.32
N THR A 28 30.91 -4.60 56.58
CA THR A 28 31.21 -5.12 57.92
C THR A 28 32.68 -4.96 58.25
N VAL A 29 32.97 -4.29 59.32
CA VAL A 29 34.31 -4.25 59.90
C VAL A 29 34.44 -5.35 60.95
N THR A 30 35.51 -6.12 60.86
CA THR A 30 35.88 -7.14 61.88
C THR A 30 37.22 -6.81 62.47
N LEU A 31 37.27 -6.74 63.81
CA LEU A 31 38.51 -6.57 64.60
C LEU A 31 39.07 -7.95 65.07
N THR A 32 40.36 -8.13 65.08
CA THR A 32 41.01 -9.35 65.60
C THR A 32 40.81 -9.49 67.08
N ASN A 33 40.61 -8.42 67.84
CA ASN A 33 40.36 -8.41 69.28
C ASN A 33 39.12 -7.59 69.61
N PRO A 34 38.36 -7.91 70.70
CA PRO A 34 37.21 -7.10 71.12
C PRO A 34 37.65 -5.73 71.62
N ALA A 35 36.86 -4.72 71.20
CA ALA A 35 37.11 -3.33 71.57
C ALA A 35 36.75 -3.06 73.05
N GLN A 36 37.62 -2.38 73.81
CA GLN A 36 37.28 -1.99 75.19
C GLN A 36 36.42 -0.71 75.21
N THR A 37 36.66 0.18 74.28
CA THR A 37 35.83 1.38 74.00
C THR A 37 35.38 1.35 72.55
N PRO A 38 34.35 2.09 72.17
CA PRO A 38 33.91 2.07 70.77
C PRO A 38 35.05 2.41 69.77
N VAL A 39 35.08 1.64 68.63
CA VAL A 39 35.98 1.91 67.51
C VAL A 39 35.21 2.60 66.40
N THR A 40 35.71 3.71 65.93
CA THR A 40 35.17 4.42 64.77
C THR A 40 36.05 4.14 63.54
N VAL A 41 35.42 3.57 62.51
CA VAL A 41 36.09 3.23 61.24
C VAL A 41 35.49 4.10 60.14
N THR A 42 36.32 4.93 59.51
CA THR A 42 35.90 5.73 58.35
C THR A 42 36.30 5.02 57.08
N LEU A 43 35.35 4.88 56.16
CA LEU A 43 35.54 4.21 54.88
C LEU A 43 35.85 5.22 53.77
N SER A 44 36.46 4.79 52.67
CA SER A 44 36.82 5.60 51.53
C SER A 44 35.60 6.20 50.77
N ASN A 45 34.41 5.64 50.96
CA ASN A 45 33.15 6.19 50.45
C ASN A 45 32.50 7.21 51.41
N GLY A 46 33.21 7.59 52.49
CA GLY A 46 32.75 8.58 53.47
C GLY A 46 31.83 8.01 54.57
N GLN A 47 31.48 6.75 54.52
CA GLN A 47 30.66 6.11 55.56
C GLN A 47 31.48 5.85 56.82
N VAL A 48 30.81 5.77 57.96
CA VAL A 48 31.44 5.52 59.24
C VAL A 48 30.77 4.33 59.91
N ILE A 49 31.59 3.34 60.30
CA ILE A 49 31.14 2.16 61.02
C ILE A 49 31.62 2.26 62.47
N THR A 50 30.76 2.05 63.44
CA THR A 50 31.09 1.94 64.82
C THR A 50 31.10 0.46 65.27
N VAL A 51 32.22 0.02 65.83
CA VAL A 51 32.29 -1.23 66.55
C VAL A 51 32.14 -0.94 68.03
N GLU A 52 31.04 -1.36 68.61
CA GLU A 52 30.71 -1.06 70.03
C GLU A 52 31.67 -1.74 71.00
N ALA A 53 31.76 -1.17 72.20
CA ALA A 53 32.54 -1.74 73.27
C ALA A 53 32.10 -3.21 73.55
N GLY A 54 33.12 -4.10 73.76
CA GLY A 54 32.92 -5.53 73.93
C GLY A 54 32.64 -6.32 72.63
N LYS A 55 32.58 -5.67 71.47
CA LYS A 55 32.32 -6.30 70.21
C LYS A 55 33.56 -6.38 69.34
N THR A 56 33.54 -7.32 68.39
CA THR A 56 34.56 -7.49 67.33
C THR A 56 34.07 -7.08 65.97
N GLN A 57 32.78 -6.75 65.83
CA GLN A 57 32.18 -6.41 64.55
C GLN A 57 31.21 -5.24 64.66
N GLY A 58 31.20 -4.42 63.61
CA GLY A 58 30.21 -3.41 63.33
C GLY A 58 29.88 -3.41 61.84
N SER A 59 28.69 -2.97 61.48
CA SER A 59 28.27 -2.90 60.08
C SER A 59 27.43 -1.68 59.78
N ILE A 60 27.39 -1.35 58.50
CA ILE A 60 26.53 -0.30 57.93
C ILE A 60 26.04 -0.71 56.58
N ASP A 61 24.80 -0.31 56.26
CA ASP A 61 24.17 -0.53 54.98
C ASP A 61 24.35 0.66 54.06
N PHE A 62 24.60 0.40 52.79
CA PHE A 62 24.70 1.38 51.73
C PHE A 62 23.73 1.06 50.61
N GLN A 63 22.79 1.97 50.35
CA GLN A 63 21.82 1.85 49.28
C GLN A 63 22.49 2.08 47.92
N THR A 64 22.38 1.08 47.01
CA THR A 64 22.85 1.24 45.63
C THR A 64 21.88 2.14 44.83
N PRO A 65 22.31 2.67 43.67
CA PRO A 65 21.38 3.38 42.76
C PRO A 65 20.13 2.56 42.46
N ALA A 66 19.03 3.26 42.25
CA ALA A 66 17.76 2.62 41.91
C ALA A 66 17.88 1.85 40.59
N ASN A 67 17.11 0.78 40.47
CA ASN A 67 16.99 -0.01 39.25
C ASN A 67 16.52 0.88 38.07
N ASP A 68 17.12 0.71 36.92
CA ASP A 68 16.72 1.33 35.67
C ASP A 68 16.60 0.30 34.53
N VAL A 69 16.62 0.69 33.28
CA VAL A 69 16.41 -0.20 32.12
C VAL A 69 17.68 -0.32 31.27
N TYR A 70 18.81 0.22 31.76
CA TYR A 70 20.04 0.31 30.97
C TYR A 70 21.12 -0.62 31.48
N ASN A 71 21.93 -1.13 30.56
CA ASN A 71 23.07 -1.96 30.86
C ASN A 71 24.21 -1.12 31.44
N ASN A 72 24.24 -0.99 32.76
CA ASN A 72 25.19 -0.15 33.51
C ASN A 72 25.75 -0.82 34.78
N GLY A 73 25.66 -2.14 34.86
CA GLY A 73 26.24 -2.91 35.95
C GLY A 73 27.68 -2.47 36.26
N SER A 74 28.03 -2.45 37.54
CA SER A 74 29.29 -1.85 38.01
C SER A 74 29.93 -2.64 39.14
N THR A 75 31.14 -2.27 39.47
CA THR A 75 31.87 -2.79 40.63
C THR A 75 32.26 -1.65 41.54
N VAL A 76 31.92 -1.77 42.80
CA VAL A 76 32.29 -0.82 43.86
C VAL A 76 33.40 -1.41 44.72
N SER A 77 34.44 -0.64 44.97
CA SER A 77 35.60 -1.03 45.78
C SER A 77 35.78 0.03 46.89
N VAL A 78 35.73 -0.42 48.13
CA VAL A 78 35.80 0.43 49.32
C VAL A 78 36.91 -0.08 50.25
N THR A 79 37.71 0.86 50.77
CA THR A 79 38.80 0.59 51.76
C THR A 79 38.50 1.26 53.09
N ILE A 80 39.24 0.93 54.11
CA ILE A 80 39.27 1.65 55.36
C ILE A 80 40.26 2.83 55.21
N ASP A 81 39.80 4.04 55.38
CA ASP A 81 40.63 5.24 55.40
C ASP A 81 41.29 5.46 56.79
N SER A 82 40.50 5.23 57.83
CA SER A 82 41.01 5.34 59.20
C SER A 82 40.22 4.48 60.18
N ALA A 83 40.87 4.06 61.25
CA ALA A 83 40.27 3.41 62.40
C ALA A 83 40.85 3.95 63.69
N THR A 84 39.97 4.38 64.60
CA THR A 84 40.38 5.02 65.86
C THR A 84 39.51 4.52 67.03
N GLY A 85 40.08 4.54 68.22
CA GLY A 85 39.38 4.09 69.44
C GLY A 85 39.77 2.67 69.86
N GLY A 86 38.92 2.03 70.67
CA GLY A 86 39.06 0.65 71.10
C GLY A 86 39.99 0.39 72.26
N ASN A 87 40.82 1.38 72.66
CA ASN A 87 41.82 1.28 73.71
C ASN A 87 42.86 0.17 73.48
N PHE A 88 43.22 -0.03 72.17
CA PHE A 88 44.26 -1.02 71.76
C PHE A 88 45.67 -0.43 71.89
N GLU A 89 46.67 -1.23 72.08
CA GLU A 89 48.08 -0.81 72.03
C GLU A 89 48.41 -0.30 70.60
N GLN A 90 47.96 -1.02 69.61
CA GLN A 90 48.03 -0.60 68.21
C GLN A 90 46.78 -1.09 67.43
N LEU A 91 46.12 -0.18 66.73
CA LEU A 91 45.01 -0.48 65.81
C LEU A 91 45.42 -0.15 64.35
N THR A 92 45.41 -1.19 63.49
CA THR A 92 45.87 -1.07 62.12
C THR A 92 44.75 -1.45 61.14
N PRO A 93 44.36 -0.53 60.26
CA PRO A 93 43.44 -0.90 59.15
C PRO A 93 44.11 -1.88 58.17
N ASN A 94 43.36 -2.91 57.77
CA ASN A 94 43.80 -3.75 56.67
C ASN A 94 43.57 -2.97 55.35
N PRO A 95 44.60 -2.85 54.46
CA PRO A 95 44.51 -2.06 53.24
C PRO A 95 43.69 -2.77 52.14
N ALA A 96 43.29 -4.02 52.34
CA ALA A 96 42.53 -4.78 51.35
C ALA A 96 41.13 -4.14 51.14
N ALA A 97 40.79 -3.91 49.89
CA ALA A 97 39.49 -3.39 49.54
C ALA A 97 38.39 -4.47 49.66
N ALA A 98 37.24 -4.05 50.15
CA ALA A 98 36.01 -4.80 50.04
C ALA A 98 35.35 -4.47 48.69
N VAL A 99 35.08 -5.49 47.88
CA VAL A 99 34.58 -5.33 46.49
C VAL A 99 33.19 -5.93 46.40
N THR A 100 32.27 -5.17 45.79
CA THR A 100 30.90 -5.59 45.49
C THR A 100 30.61 -5.44 44.02
N THR A 101 30.07 -6.45 43.35
CA THR A 101 29.51 -6.34 42.02
C THR A 101 28.05 -5.91 42.12
N ILE A 102 27.67 -4.82 41.44
CA ILE A 102 26.29 -4.41 41.28
C ILE A 102 25.84 -4.89 39.90
N ASN A 103 24.89 -5.81 39.89
CA ASN A 103 24.34 -6.40 38.67
C ASN A 103 23.09 -5.67 38.27
N ASP A 104 22.89 -5.47 36.95
CA ASP A 104 21.62 -5.02 36.40
C ASP A 104 20.55 -6.10 36.66
N SER A 105 19.31 -5.70 36.91
CA SER A 105 18.15 -6.56 36.73
C SER A 105 17.70 -6.48 35.26
N ILE A 106 17.14 -7.57 34.75
CA ILE A 106 16.77 -7.57 33.31
C ILE A 106 15.39 -6.93 33.14
N ASP A 107 15.36 -5.67 32.76
CA ASP A 107 14.18 -4.92 32.38
C ASP A 107 14.06 -4.77 30.86
N THR A 108 12.86 -4.97 30.34
CA THR A 108 12.63 -4.99 28.89
C THR A 108 12.14 -3.64 28.37
N THR A 109 12.87 -3.10 27.40
CA THR A 109 12.41 -2.03 26.51
C THR A 109 11.82 -2.66 25.26
N THR A 110 10.59 -2.27 24.90
CA THR A 110 9.90 -2.78 23.70
C THR A 110 9.95 -1.74 22.59
N ALA A 111 10.26 -2.21 21.37
CA ALA A 111 10.16 -1.43 20.15
C ALA A 111 8.88 -1.81 19.41
N THR A 112 7.98 -0.87 19.17
CA THR A 112 6.70 -1.07 18.49
C THR A 112 6.68 -0.30 17.18
N LEU A 113 6.27 -0.96 16.09
CA LEU A 113 6.11 -0.34 14.77
C LEU A 113 4.66 0.06 14.53
N THR A 114 4.46 1.27 14.03
CA THR A 114 3.18 1.77 13.49
C THR A 114 3.38 2.30 12.09
N ALA A 115 2.32 2.40 11.32
CA ALA A 115 2.32 2.96 9.97
C ALA A 115 1.08 3.82 9.71
N SER A 116 1.11 4.65 8.67
CA SER A 116 -0.08 5.31 8.14
C SER A 116 -1.16 4.25 7.87
N PRO A 117 -2.38 4.37 8.42
CA PRO A 117 -3.39 3.30 8.31
C PRO A 117 -3.91 3.13 6.89
N SER A 118 -3.91 4.19 6.08
CA SER A 118 -4.26 4.18 4.67
C SER A 118 -3.57 5.31 3.91
N VAL A 119 -3.27 5.06 2.65
CA VAL A 119 -2.78 6.05 1.68
C VAL A 119 -3.43 5.78 0.33
N THR A 120 -3.44 6.75 -0.58
CA THR A 120 -3.75 6.53 -1.99
C THR A 120 -2.48 6.16 -2.75
N GLU A 121 -2.61 5.55 -3.91
CA GLU A 121 -1.50 5.31 -4.83
C GLU A 121 -0.69 6.59 -5.07
N GLY A 122 0.62 6.45 -5.23
CA GLY A 122 1.53 7.59 -5.33
C GLY A 122 1.72 8.36 -4.04
N GLY A 123 1.05 7.96 -2.94
CA GLY A 123 1.21 8.55 -1.62
C GLY A 123 2.40 7.98 -0.86
N VAL A 124 2.58 8.44 0.36
CA VAL A 124 3.70 8.06 1.23
C VAL A 124 3.19 7.36 2.48
N ILE A 125 3.73 6.18 2.78
CA ILE A 125 3.54 5.49 4.04
C ILE A 125 4.64 5.95 4.99
N THR A 126 4.28 6.51 6.14
CA THR A 126 5.23 6.82 7.21
C THR A 126 5.23 5.69 8.22
N TYR A 127 6.37 5.01 8.36
CA TYR A 127 6.62 4.02 9.41
C TYR A 127 7.26 4.71 10.61
N THR A 128 6.73 4.45 11.81
CA THR A 128 7.23 5.02 13.06
C THR A 128 7.50 3.90 14.06
N VAL A 129 8.72 3.86 14.57
CA VAL A 129 9.10 3.03 15.71
C VAL A 129 8.97 3.85 16.98
N THR A 130 8.33 3.26 18.00
CA THR A 130 8.23 3.83 19.35
C THR A 130 8.84 2.85 20.36
N LEU A 131 9.77 3.36 21.19
CA LEU A 131 10.38 2.65 22.31
C LEU A 131 9.63 2.99 23.60
N THR A 132 9.50 2.00 24.51
CA THR A 132 8.92 2.24 25.82
C THR A 132 9.80 3.11 26.74
N ASN A 133 11.11 3.14 26.48
CA ASN A 133 12.08 3.96 27.21
C ASN A 133 12.98 4.74 26.25
N PRO A 134 13.50 5.92 26.64
CA PRO A 134 14.41 6.69 25.78
C PRO A 134 15.76 5.97 25.58
N ALA A 135 16.27 6.02 24.36
CA ALA A 135 17.55 5.39 24.02
C ALA A 135 18.73 6.18 24.59
N GLN A 136 19.69 5.54 25.25
CA GLN A 136 20.94 6.21 25.66
C GLN A 136 21.92 6.37 24.49
N THR A 137 21.95 5.39 23.59
CA THR A 137 22.70 5.42 22.33
C THR A 137 21.70 5.20 21.17
N PRO A 138 22.03 5.53 19.93
CA PRO A 138 21.10 5.29 18.81
C PRO A 138 20.62 3.84 18.73
N VAL A 139 19.32 3.66 18.47
CA VAL A 139 18.73 2.35 18.19
C VAL A 139 18.51 2.22 16.68
N THR A 140 19.00 1.12 16.12
CA THR A 140 18.78 0.76 14.72
C THR A 140 17.72 -0.33 14.64
N VAL A 141 16.64 -0.06 13.91
CA VAL A 141 15.52 -0.98 13.70
C VAL A 141 15.43 -1.34 12.23
N THR A 142 15.58 -2.62 11.90
CA THR A 142 15.43 -3.14 10.54
C THR A 142 14.03 -3.70 10.37
N LEU A 143 13.35 -3.30 9.30
CA LEU A 143 12.00 -3.72 8.97
C LEU A 143 12.00 -4.85 7.95
N SER A 144 10.92 -5.64 7.91
CA SER A 144 10.75 -6.77 6.99
C SER A 144 10.73 -6.37 5.51
N ASN A 145 10.48 -5.10 5.20
CA ASN A 145 10.60 -4.54 3.84
C ASN A 145 12.02 -4.05 3.50
N GLY A 146 12.99 -4.30 4.37
CA GLY A 146 14.40 -3.91 4.18
C GLY A 146 14.73 -2.47 4.58
N GLN A 147 13.76 -1.67 5.00
CA GLN A 147 14.03 -0.31 5.48
C GLN A 147 14.62 -0.32 6.88
N VAL A 148 15.35 0.73 7.20
CA VAL A 148 16.02 0.91 8.50
C VAL A 148 15.58 2.23 9.11
N ILE A 149 15.09 2.16 10.35
CA ILE A 149 14.72 3.33 11.14
C ILE A 149 15.74 3.52 12.26
N THR A 150 16.22 4.73 12.44
CA THR A 150 17.09 5.10 13.59
C THR A 150 16.27 5.88 14.61
N VAL A 151 16.31 5.43 15.86
CA VAL A 151 15.84 6.22 17.01
C VAL A 151 17.08 6.84 17.64
N GLU A 152 17.19 8.14 17.56
CA GLU A 152 18.35 8.88 18.05
C GLU A 152 18.49 8.81 19.58
N ALA A 153 19.72 9.02 20.06
CA ALA A 153 19.99 9.10 21.51
C ALA A 153 19.12 10.17 22.18
N GLY A 154 18.56 9.83 23.34
CA GLY A 154 17.63 10.66 24.11
C GLY A 154 16.19 10.66 23.58
N LYS A 155 15.90 9.93 22.49
CA LYS A 155 14.57 9.86 21.88
C LYS A 155 13.91 8.51 22.17
N THR A 156 12.56 8.52 22.06
CA THR A 156 11.72 7.33 22.12
C THR A 156 11.12 6.98 20.76
N GLN A 157 11.29 7.82 19.74
CA GLN A 157 10.70 7.62 18.42
C GLN A 157 11.68 7.90 17.29
N GLY A 158 11.52 7.17 16.20
CA GLY A 158 12.13 7.42 14.90
C GLY A 158 11.17 7.02 13.80
N SER A 159 11.28 7.64 12.62
CA SER A 159 10.39 7.36 11.50
C SER A 159 11.12 7.38 10.17
N ILE A 160 10.52 6.73 9.16
CA ILE A 160 10.96 6.75 7.78
C ILE A 160 9.76 6.73 6.85
N ASP A 161 9.89 7.40 5.72
CA ASP A 161 8.88 7.45 4.68
C ASP A 161 9.16 6.40 3.60
N PHE A 162 8.09 5.77 3.11
CA PHE A 162 8.12 4.83 2.01
C PHE A 162 7.16 5.27 0.91
N GLN A 163 7.68 5.51 -0.29
CA GLN A 163 6.90 5.89 -1.45
C GLN A 163 6.16 4.67 -1.99
N THR A 164 4.83 4.75 -2.09
CA THR A 164 4.02 3.73 -2.75
C THR A 164 4.18 3.78 -4.27
N PRO A 165 3.78 2.72 -5.01
CA PRO A 165 3.73 2.76 -6.47
C PRO A 165 2.96 3.98 -6.98
N ALA A 166 3.37 4.49 -8.15
CA ALA A 166 2.70 5.64 -8.78
C ALA A 166 1.25 5.29 -9.10
N ASN A 167 0.37 6.31 -9.03
CA ASN A 167 -1.01 6.20 -9.46
C ASN A 167 -1.12 5.71 -10.91
N ASP A 168 -2.05 4.81 -11.17
CA ASP A 168 -2.39 4.33 -12.51
C ASP A 168 -3.90 4.38 -12.73
N VAL A 169 -4.45 3.68 -13.71
CA VAL A 169 -5.88 3.70 -14.07
C VAL A 169 -6.57 2.38 -13.77
N TYR A 170 -5.89 1.46 -13.08
CA TYR A 170 -6.37 0.09 -12.87
C TYR A 170 -6.75 -0.15 -11.42
N ASN A 171 -7.77 -1.01 -11.23
CA ASN A 171 -8.22 -1.44 -9.93
C ASN A 171 -7.22 -2.46 -9.34
N ASN A 172 -6.26 -1.97 -8.57
CA ASN A 172 -5.17 -2.76 -8.00
C ASN A 172 -4.84 -2.40 -6.54
N GLY A 173 -5.77 -1.76 -5.84
CA GLY A 173 -5.65 -1.44 -4.42
C GLY A 173 -5.17 -2.64 -3.61
N SER A 174 -4.29 -2.38 -2.65
CA SER A 174 -3.58 -3.43 -1.93
C SER A 174 -3.44 -3.14 -0.44
N THR A 175 -2.98 -4.14 0.31
CA THR A 175 -2.64 -4.00 1.73
C THR A 175 -1.19 -4.39 1.92
N VAL A 176 -0.43 -3.52 2.57
CA VAL A 176 0.97 -3.75 2.94
C VAL A 176 1.06 -4.02 4.43
N SER A 177 1.78 -5.06 4.81
CA SER A 177 2.01 -5.47 6.19
C SER A 177 3.51 -5.56 6.44
N VAL A 178 4.02 -4.81 7.42
CA VAL A 178 5.45 -4.71 7.73
C VAL A 178 5.66 -4.98 9.22
N THR A 179 6.69 -5.75 9.54
CA THR A 179 7.11 -6.08 10.92
C THR A 179 8.52 -5.56 11.20
N ILE A 180 8.91 -5.55 12.46
CA ILE A 180 10.29 -5.37 12.85
C ILE A 180 11.02 -6.72 12.76
N ASP A 181 12.08 -6.80 11.97
CA ASP A 181 12.94 -7.98 11.88
C ASP A 181 14.00 -7.99 13.00
N SER A 182 14.55 -6.83 13.32
CA SER A 182 15.53 -6.67 14.37
C SER A 182 15.56 -5.25 14.94
N ALA A 183 15.95 -5.15 16.22
CA ALA A 183 16.22 -3.87 16.88
C ALA A 183 17.49 -4.02 17.72
N THR A 184 18.45 -3.13 17.58
CA THR A 184 19.74 -3.16 18.27
C THR A 184 20.19 -1.77 18.71
N GLY A 185 20.96 -1.69 19.78
CA GLY A 185 21.47 -0.44 20.34
C GLY A 185 20.68 0.03 21.56
N GLY A 186 20.75 1.34 21.86
CA GLY A 186 20.03 1.99 22.95
C GLY A 186 20.63 1.83 24.32
N ASN A 187 21.61 0.92 24.50
CA ASN A 187 22.22 0.55 25.77
C ASN A 187 21.20 -0.01 26.78
N PHE A 188 20.15 -0.65 26.31
CA PHE A 188 19.16 -1.30 27.17
C PHE A 188 19.66 -2.67 27.69
N GLU A 189 19.20 -3.06 28.86
CA GLU A 189 19.44 -4.42 29.38
C GLU A 189 18.82 -5.46 28.45
N GLN A 190 17.60 -5.22 28.00
CA GLN A 190 16.92 -6.01 27.00
C GLN A 190 16.07 -5.12 26.06
N LEU A 191 16.30 -5.24 24.76
CA LEU A 191 15.48 -4.59 23.73
C LEU A 191 14.73 -5.67 22.94
N THR A 192 13.40 -5.62 22.95
CA THR A 192 12.54 -6.62 22.30
C THR A 192 11.63 -5.97 21.26
N PRO A 193 11.70 -6.41 19.99
CA PRO A 193 10.73 -6.02 18.98
C PRO A 193 9.33 -6.57 19.30
N ASN A 194 8.30 -5.72 19.16
CA ASN A 194 6.91 -6.15 19.17
C ASN A 194 6.63 -6.87 17.84
N PRO A 195 6.11 -8.12 17.83
CA PRO A 195 5.86 -8.88 16.62
C PRO A 195 4.62 -8.42 15.84
N THR A 196 3.82 -7.52 16.40
CA THR A 196 2.60 -7.02 15.74
C THR A 196 2.93 -6.24 14.48
N PRO A 197 2.40 -6.64 13.32
CA PRO A 197 2.67 -5.93 12.08
C PRO A 197 1.98 -4.56 12.04
N ALA A 198 2.64 -3.60 11.42
CA ALA A 198 2.04 -2.35 10.98
C ALA A 198 1.42 -2.57 9.60
N VAL A 199 0.14 -2.24 9.47
CA VAL A 199 -0.66 -2.51 8.27
C VAL A 199 -1.14 -1.20 7.66
N THR A 200 -0.95 -1.06 6.34
CA THR A 200 -1.43 0.09 5.56
C THR A 200 -2.27 -0.42 4.39
N THR A 201 -3.45 0.17 4.20
CA THR A 201 -4.24 -0.01 2.98
C THR A 201 -3.81 1.03 1.95
N ILE A 202 -3.45 0.58 0.75
CA ILE A 202 -3.19 1.44 -0.41
C ILE A 202 -4.46 1.42 -1.26
N ASN A 203 -5.13 2.55 -1.36
CA ASN A 203 -6.36 2.71 -2.13
C ASN A 203 -6.05 3.24 -3.52
N ASP A 204 -6.78 2.75 -4.52
CA ASP A 204 -6.78 3.36 -5.85
C ASP A 204 -7.37 4.78 -5.77
N SER A 205 -6.87 5.71 -6.56
CA SER A 205 -7.60 6.94 -6.91
C SER A 205 -8.50 6.61 -8.11
N ILE A 206 -9.65 7.29 -8.22
CA ILE A 206 -10.58 6.97 -9.31
C ILE A 206 -10.18 7.74 -10.56
N ASP A 207 -9.49 7.07 -11.48
CA ASP A 207 -9.15 7.56 -12.81
C ASP A 207 -10.04 6.93 -13.87
N THR A 208 -10.49 7.76 -14.83
CA THR A 208 -11.47 7.33 -15.83
C THR A 208 -10.81 6.93 -17.15
N THR A 209 -11.07 5.70 -17.59
CA THR A 209 -10.85 5.25 -18.96
C THR A 209 -12.14 5.43 -19.76
N THR A 210 -12.04 6.09 -20.91
CA THR A 210 -13.19 6.34 -21.80
C THR A 210 -13.16 5.39 -22.99
N ALA A 211 -14.32 4.79 -23.30
CA ALA A 211 -14.55 4.00 -24.51
C ALA A 211 -15.29 4.87 -25.53
N THR A 212 -14.71 5.09 -26.70
CA THR A 212 -15.30 5.89 -27.78
C THR A 212 -15.58 5.02 -29.00
N LEU A 213 -16.79 5.13 -29.55
CA LEU A 213 -17.20 4.41 -30.77
C LEU A 213 -17.01 5.31 -32.00
N THR A 214 -16.43 4.74 -33.04
CA THR A 214 -16.38 5.32 -34.39
C THR A 214 -16.92 4.31 -35.42
N ALA A 215 -17.33 4.80 -36.58
CA ALA A 215 -17.82 3.96 -37.69
C ALA A 215 -17.29 4.47 -39.01
N SER A 216 -17.37 3.64 -40.06
CA SER A 216 -17.18 4.07 -41.45
C SER A 216 -18.12 5.26 -41.74
N PRO A 217 -17.64 6.44 -42.20
CA PRO A 217 -18.47 7.63 -42.34
C PRO A 217 -19.54 7.47 -43.42
N SER A 218 -19.28 6.68 -44.44
CA SER A 218 -20.24 6.34 -45.52
C SER A 218 -19.90 4.99 -46.15
N VAL A 219 -20.93 4.29 -46.61
CA VAL A 219 -20.85 3.07 -47.40
C VAL A 219 -21.93 3.11 -48.48
N THR A 220 -21.81 2.31 -49.54
CA THR A 220 -22.91 2.06 -50.48
C THR A 220 -23.71 0.84 -49.98
N GLU A 221 -24.97 0.73 -50.44
CA GLU A 221 -25.77 -0.48 -50.20
C GLU A 221 -25.00 -1.76 -50.53
N GLY A 222 -25.21 -2.81 -49.75
CA GLY A 222 -24.44 -4.03 -49.84
C GLY A 222 -23.01 -3.95 -49.35
N GLY A 223 -22.57 -2.77 -48.90
CA GLY A 223 -21.24 -2.58 -48.27
C GLY A 223 -21.21 -2.93 -46.80
N VAL A 224 -20.05 -2.75 -46.19
CA VAL A 224 -19.78 -3.12 -44.78
C VAL A 224 -19.47 -1.84 -43.97
N ILE A 225 -20.19 -1.66 -42.88
CA ILE A 225 -19.85 -0.66 -41.85
C ILE A 225 -18.91 -1.31 -40.85
N THR A 226 -17.72 -0.77 -40.68
CA THR A 226 -16.80 -1.19 -39.59
C THR A 226 -16.99 -0.28 -38.39
N TYR A 227 -17.45 -0.84 -37.28
CA TYR A 227 -17.49 -0.15 -35.98
C TYR A 227 -16.21 -0.41 -35.22
N THR A 228 -15.58 0.64 -34.69
CA THR A 228 -14.33 0.54 -33.91
C THR A 228 -14.52 1.22 -32.56
N VAL A 229 -14.24 0.50 -31.48
CA VAL A 229 -14.13 1.05 -30.14
C VAL A 229 -12.67 1.38 -29.86
N THR A 230 -12.42 2.57 -29.32
CA THR A 230 -11.10 3.01 -28.86
C THR A 230 -11.17 3.36 -27.37
N LEU A 231 -10.26 2.79 -26.57
CA LEU A 231 -10.07 3.09 -25.16
C LEU A 231 -8.95 4.10 -24.99
N THR A 232 -9.07 5.00 -24.01
CA THR A 232 -8.01 5.96 -23.68
C THR A 232 -6.77 5.30 -23.05
N ASN A 233 -6.96 4.12 -22.43
CA ASN A 233 -5.88 3.32 -21.82
C ASN A 233 -5.97 1.87 -22.27
N PRO A 234 -4.83 1.12 -22.34
CA PRO A 234 -4.85 -0.29 -22.70
C PRO A 234 -5.59 -1.14 -21.66
N ALA A 235 -6.36 -2.10 -22.10
CA ALA A 235 -7.09 -3.02 -21.22
C ALA A 235 -6.14 -4.04 -20.57
N GLN A 236 -6.21 -4.26 -19.25
CA GLN A 236 -5.47 -5.35 -18.61
C GLN A 236 -6.15 -6.71 -18.81
N THR A 237 -7.48 -6.71 -18.83
CA THR A 237 -8.32 -7.87 -19.16
C THR A 237 -9.22 -7.48 -20.34
N PRO A 238 -9.82 -8.45 -21.08
CA PRO A 238 -10.69 -8.10 -22.19
C PRO A 238 -11.83 -7.16 -21.78
N VAL A 239 -12.10 -6.15 -22.62
CA VAL A 239 -13.26 -5.26 -22.48
C VAL A 239 -14.33 -5.70 -23.45
N THR A 240 -15.55 -5.87 -22.94
CA THR A 240 -16.75 -6.17 -23.73
C THR A 240 -17.59 -4.90 -23.85
N VAL A 241 -17.83 -4.46 -25.08
CA VAL A 241 -18.64 -3.28 -25.41
C VAL A 241 -19.88 -3.71 -26.18
N THR A 242 -21.07 -3.43 -25.62
CA THR A 242 -22.36 -3.70 -26.27
C THR A 242 -22.85 -2.42 -26.91
N LEU A 243 -23.22 -2.51 -28.20
CA LEU A 243 -23.71 -1.41 -28.99
C LEU A 243 -25.25 -1.38 -29.01
N SER A 244 -25.84 -0.22 -29.28
CA SER A 244 -27.30 -0.01 -29.35
C SER A 244 -27.98 -0.82 -30.46
N ASN A 245 -27.24 -1.28 -31.45
CA ASN A 245 -27.74 -2.20 -32.50
C ASN A 245 -27.61 -3.70 -32.09
N GLY A 246 -27.25 -4.00 -30.84
CA GLY A 246 -27.11 -5.36 -30.30
C GLY A 246 -25.78 -6.05 -30.62
N GLN A 247 -24.89 -5.41 -31.37
CA GLN A 247 -23.55 -5.97 -31.63
C GLN A 247 -22.65 -5.83 -30.41
N VAL A 248 -21.65 -6.73 -30.33
CA VAL A 248 -20.68 -6.76 -29.23
C VAL A 248 -19.28 -6.69 -29.82
N ILE A 249 -18.49 -5.71 -29.33
CA ILE A 249 -17.09 -5.56 -29.69
C ILE A 249 -16.24 -5.96 -28.48
N THR A 250 -15.21 -6.78 -28.71
CA THR A 250 -14.20 -7.11 -27.69
C THR A 250 -12.92 -6.33 -27.97
N VAL A 251 -12.42 -5.63 -26.95
CA VAL A 251 -11.06 -5.08 -26.93
C VAL A 251 -10.21 -6.06 -26.13
N GLU A 252 -9.29 -6.72 -26.80
CA GLU A 252 -8.45 -7.73 -26.17
C GLU A 252 -7.49 -7.15 -25.12
N ALA A 253 -7.04 -7.99 -24.18
CA ALA A 253 -6.04 -7.62 -23.19
C ALA A 253 -4.77 -7.06 -23.87
N GLY A 254 -4.23 -5.97 -23.31
CA GLY A 254 -3.08 -5.25 -23.85
C GLY A 254 -3.40 -4.32 -25.02
N LYS A 255 -4.64 -4.28 -25.47
CA LYS A 255 -5.08 -3.44 -26.62
C LYS A 255 -5.87 -2.22 -26.15
N THR A 256 -5.89 -1.20 -27.02
CA THR A 256 -6.73 -0.02 -26.88
C THR A 256 -7.87 0.00 -27.88
N GLN A 257 -7.93 -0.94 -28.84
CA GLN A 257 -8.93 -0.95 -29.89
C GLN A 257 -9.47 -2.35 -30.15
N GLY A 258 -10.76 -2.39 -30.51
CA GLY A 258 -11.45 -3.54 -31.05
C GLY A 258 -12.45 -3.10 -32.10
N SER A 259 -12.78 -3.97 -33.06
CA SER A 259 -13.72 -3.64 -34.14
C SER A 259 -14.58 -4.83 -34.53
N ILE A 260 -15.72 -4.49 -35.16
CA ILE A 260 -16.64 -5.47 -35.74
C ILE A 260 -17.24 -4.91 -37.03
N ASP A 261 -17.50 -5.80 -37.97
CA ASP A 261 -18.11 -5.47 -39.24
C ASP A 261 -19.63 -5.74 -39.21
N PHE A 262 -20.38 -4.82 -39.79
CA PHE A 262 -21.83 -4.91 -39.97
C PHE A 262 -22.17 -4.84 -41.43
N GLN A 263 -22.83 -5.88 -41.98
CA GLN A 263 -23.28 -5.94 -43.35
C GLN A 263 -24.55 -5.08 -43.51
N THR A 264 -24.50 -4.09 -44.40
CA THR A 264 -25.69 -3.30 -44.77
C THR A 264 -26.65 -4.14 -45.61
N PRO A 265 -27.93 -3.70 -45.74
CA PRO A 265 -28.86 -4.34 -46.68
C PRO A 265 -28.27 -4.43 -48.10
N ALA A 266 -28.65 -5.50 -48.80
CA ALA A 266 -28.18 -5.74 -50.15
C ALA A 266 -28.63 -4.59 -51.07
N ASN A 267 -27.80 -4.30 -52.09
CA ASN A 267 -28.14 -3.33 -53.12
C ASN A 267 -29.46 -3.67 -53.79
N ASP A 268 -30.31 -2.68 -54.01
CA ASP A 268 -31.52 -2.80 -54.77
C ASP A 268 -31.60 -1.71 -55.87
N VAL A 269 -32.77 -1.48 -56.46
CA VAL A 269 -32.96 -0.51 -57.57
C VAL A 269 -33.73 0.71 -57.14
N TYR A 270 -33.96 0.85 -55.83
CA TYR A 270 -34.81 1.94 -55.29
C TYR A 270 -33.99 3.03 -54.61
N ASN A 271 -34.53 4.22 -54.60
CA ASN A 271 -33.92 5.36 -53.94
C ASN A 271 -34.30 5.30 -52.44
N ASN A 272 -33.50 4.65 -51.62
CA ASN A 272 -33.74 4.41 -50.20
C ASN A 272 -32.52 4.62 -49.32
N GLY A 273 -31.57 5.42 -49.77
CA GLY A 273 -30.39 5.80 -48.98
C GLY A 273 -30.76 6.29 -47.59
N SER A 274 -29.98 5.92 -46.60
CA SER A 274 -30.30 6.11 -45.18
C SER A 274 -29.08 6.52 -44.34
N THR A 275 -29.36 6.90 -43.11
CA THR A 275 -28.33 7.20 -42.11
C THR A 275 -28.54 6.27 -40.90
N VAL A 276 -27.47 5.62 -40.47
CA VAL A 276 -27.44 4.73 -39.28
C VAL A 276 -26.64 5.43 -38.18
N SER A 277 -27.21 5.47 -36.99
CA SER A 277 -26.61 6.06 -35.80
C SER A 277 -26.56 5.00 -34.70
N VAL A 278 -25.36 4.73 -34.17
CA VAL A 278 -25.13 3.68 -33.18
C VAL A 278 -24.34 4.28 -32.00
N THR A 279 -24.72 3.91 -30.77
CA THR A 279 -24.08 4.33 -29.54
C THR A 279 -23.53 3.10 -28.78
N ILE A 280 -22.71 3.35 -27.78
CA ILE A 280 -22.34 2.33 -26.79
C ILE A 280 -23.44 2.29 -25.73
N ASP A 281 -24.06 1.14 -25.52
CA ASP A 281 -25.01 0.92 -24.43
C ASP A 281 -24.31 0.55 -23.14
N SER A 282 -23.23 -0.24 -23.21
CA SER A 282 -22.44 -0.64 -22.05
C SER A 282 -21.01 -1.00 -22.44
N ALA A 283 -20.10 -0.79 -21.49
CA ALA A 283 -18.71 -1.26 -21.56
C ALA A 283 -18.30 -1.81 -20.21
N THR A 284 -17.75 -3.04 -20.21
CA THR A 284 -17.36 -3.75 -18.98
C THR A 284 -16.03 -4.49 -19.16
N GLY A 285 -15.29 -4.68 -18.08
CA GLY A 285 -13.98 -5.35 -18.10
C GLY A 285 -12.80 -4.39 -18.08
N GLY A 286 -11.62 -4.86 -18.54
CA GLY A 286 -10.41 -4.05 -18.64
C GLY A 286 -9.64 -3.87 -17.33
N ASN A 287 -10.22 -4.23 -16.19
CA ASN A 287 -9.67 -4.00 -14.85
C ASN A 287 -9.39 -2.51 -14.55
N PHE A 288 -10.17 -1.60 -15.13
CA PHE A 288 -10.07 -0.17 -14.87
C PHE A 288 -10.75 0.20 -13.55
N GLU A 289 -10.26 1.26 -12.90
CA GLU A 289 -10.94 1.85 -11.75
C GLU A 289 -12.31 2.38 -12.14
N GLN A 290 -12.39 3.07 -13.29
CA GLN A 290 -13.63 3.50 -13.89
C GLN A 290 -13.56 3.41 -15.42
N LEU A 291 -14.51 2.71 -16.03
CA LEU A 291 -14.69 2.64 -17.48
C LEU A 291 -15.99 3.34 -17.86
N THR A 292 -15.92 4.40 -18.68
CA THR A 292 -17.07 5.21 -19.06
C THR A 292 -17.25 5.21 -20.58
N PRO A 293 -18.42 4.77 -21.10
CA PRO A 293 -18.76 4.94 -22.50
C PRO A 293 -18.92 6.42 -22.86
N ASN A 294 -18.35 6.82 -24.00
CA ASN A 294 -18.64 8.13 -24.60
C ASN A 294 -20.05 8.06 -25.22
N PRO A 295 -20.97 8.98 -24.88
CA PRO A 295 -22.34 8.96 -25.39
C PRO A 295 -22.48 9.42 -26.85
N THR A 296 -21.41 9.92 -27.45
CA THR A 296 -21.43 10.41 -28.84
C THR A 296 -21.72 9.26 -29.81
N PRO A 297 -22.76 9.35 -30.62
CA PRO A 297 -23.07 8.30 -31.59
C PRO A 297 -22.04 8.24 -32.73
N ALA A 298 -21.77 7.05 -33.22
CA ALA A 298 -21.09 6.81 -34.49
C ALA A 298 -22.16 6.84 -35.62
N VAL A 299 -21.98 7.66 -36.64
CA VAL A 299 -22.95 7.89 -37.70
C VAL A 299 -22.36 7.44 -39.04
N THR A 300 -23.13 6.65 -39.80
CA THR A 300 -22.77 6.19 -41.14
C THR A 300 -23.90 6.58 -42.13
N THR A 301 -23.55 7.18 -43.25
CA THR A 301 -24.48 7.36 -44.39
C THR A 301 -24.39 6.13 -45.31
N ILE A 302 -25.51 5.49 -45.57
CA ILE A 302 -25.65 4.44 -46.57
C ILE A 302 -26.18 5.07 -47.84
N ASN A 303 -25.35 5.09 -48.86
CA ASN A 303 -25.71 5.68 -50.17
C ASN A 303 -26.28 4.63 -51.11
N ASP A 304 -27.28 5.01 -51.91
CA ASP A 304 -27.75 4.16 -52.98
C ASP A 304 -26.67 4.01 -54.07
N SER A 305 -26.57 2.88 -54.69
CA SER A 305 -25.92 2.72 -55.97
C SER A 305 -26.93 3.08 -57.09
N ILE A 306 -26.41 3.59 -58.19
CA ILE A 306 -27.31 3.99 -59.31
C ILE A 306 -27.57 2.74 -60.18
N ASP A 307 -28.76 2.16 -60.02
CA ASP A 307 -29.24 1.09 -60.84
C ASP A 307 -30.38 1.54 -61.76
N THR A 308 -30.39 1.02 -62.99
CA THR A 308 -31.33 1.49 -64.01
C THR A 308 -32.53 0.53 -64.14
N THR A 309 -33.74 1.05 -63.96
CA THR A 309 -34.96 0.42 -64.34
C THR A 309 -35.37 0.89 -65.71
N THR A 310 -35.56 -0.01 -66.64
CA THR A 310 -35.97 0.28 -68.03
C THR A 310 -37.47 0.07 -68.22
N ALA A 311 -38.12 1.02 -68.89
CA ALA A 311 -39.50 0.90 -69.32
C ALA A 311 -39.55 0.54 -70.83
N THR A 312 -40.18 -0.54 -71.17
CA THR A 312 -40.34 -0.99 -72.55
C THR A 312 -41.80 -0.96 -72.95
N LEU A 313 -42.09 -0.29 -74.12
CA LEU A 313 -43.44 -0.22 -74.68
C LEU A 313 -43.62 -1.30 -75.72
N THR A 314 -44.74 -2.03 -75.62
CA THR A 314 -45.22 -2.95 -76.65
C THR A 314 -46.64 -2.62 -77.02
N ALA A 315 -47.07 -3.01 -78.22
CA ALA A 315 -48.42 -2.82 -78.69
C ALA A 315 -48.98 -4.12 -79.27
N SER A 316 -50.33 -4.21 -79.41
CA SER A 316 -50.94 -5.33 -80.09
C SER A 316 -50.31 -5.45 -81.47
N PRO A 317 -49.80 -6.62 -81.89
CA PRO A 317 -49.02 -6.77 -83.12
C PRO A 317 -49.89 -6.62 -84.35
N SER A 318 -51.18 -6.85 -84.23
CA SER A 318 -52.18 -6.64 -85.28
C SER A 318 -53.59 -6.47 -84.69
N VAL A 319 -54.43 -5.64 -85.32
CA VAL A 319 -55.83 -5.51 -84.97
C VAL A 319 -56.63 -5.41 -86.31
N THR A 320 -57.92 -5.78 -86.33
CA THR A 320 -58.82 -5.55 -87.45
C THR A 320 -59.36 -4.12 -87.38
N GLU A 321 -59.81 -3.61 -88.53
CA GLU A 321 -60.45 -2.28 -88.56
C GLU A 321 -61.59 -2.15 -87.54
N GLY A 322 -61.61 -1.04 -86.81
CA GLY A 322 -62.49 -0.87 -85.66
C GLY A 322 -62.13 -1.55 -84.38
N GLY A 323 -61.00 -2.29 -84.34
CA GLY A 323 -60.45 -2.97 -83.12
C GLY A 323 -59.64 -2.01 -82.23
N VAL A 324 -59.31 -2.48 -81.03
CA VAL A 324 -58.60 -1.71 -80.04
C VAL A 324 -57.11 -2.14 -80.01
N ILE A 325 -56.22 -1.17 -80.12
CA ILE A 325 -54.79 -1.35 -79.92
C ILE A 325 -54.53 -1.24 -78.43
N THR A 326 -53.97 -2.26 -77.83
CA THR A 326 -53.55 -2.22 -76.45
C THR A 326 -52.04 -1.92 -76.39
N TYR A 327 -51.67 -0.85 -75.72
CA TYR A 327 -50.30 -0.46 -75.44
C TYR A 327 -49.96 -0.98 -74.01
N THR A 328 -48.87 -1.68 -73.88
CA THR A 328 -48.39 -2.20 -72.56
C THR A 328 -47.01 -1.70 -72.29
N VAL A 329 -46.84 -1.05 -71.14
CA VAL A 329 -45.52 -0.73 -70.58
C VAL A 329 -45.08 -1.81 -69.64
N THR A 330 -43.86 -2.28 -69.83
CA THR A 330 -43.19 -3.28 -68.91
C THR A 330 -41.94 -2.66 -68.33
N LEU A 331 -41.84 -2.69 -67.02
CA LEU A 331 -40.66 -2.28 -66.26
C LEU A 331 -39.79 -3.51 -65.98
N THR A 332 -38.45 -3.33 -65.93
CA THR A 332 -37.53 -4.40 -65.56
C THR A 332 -37.62 -4.76 -64.08
N ASN A 333 -38.08 -3.82 -63.23
CA ASN A 333 -38.28 -4.02 -61.80
C ASN A 333 -39.65 -3.53 -61.36
N PRO A 334 -40.29 -4.11 -60.32
CA PRO A 334 -41.57 -3.62 -59.81
C PRO A 334 -41.50 -2.19 -59.30
N ALA A 335 -42.50 -1.39 -59.60
CA ALA A 335 -42.56 -0.02 -59.10
C ALA A 335 -42.92 0.02 -57.62
N GLN A 336 -42.20 0.79 -56.80
CA GLN A 336 -42.59 1.01 -55.39
C GLN A 336 -43.75 2.00 -55.27
N THR A 337 -43.76 3.01 -56.11
CA THR A 337 -44.85 3.98 -56.27
C THR A 337 -45.34 3.93 -57.71
N PRO A 338 -46.60 4.42 -58.02
CA PRO A 338 -47.09 4.40 -59.39
C PRO A 338 -46.15 5.13 -60.35
N VAL A 339 -45.86 4.51 -61.50
CA VAL A 339 -45.05 5.10 -62.57
C VAL A 339 -45.99 5.51 -63.70
N THR A 340 -45.95 6.77 -64.08
CA THR A 340 -46.72 7.35 -65.20
C THR A 340 -45.83 7.43 -66.41
N VAL A 341 -46.26 6.81 -67.51
CA VAL A 341 -45.57 6.84 -68.81
C VAL A 341 -46.45 7.54 -69.82
N THR A 342 -45.96 8.65 -70.35
CA THR A 342 -46.68 9.41 -71.44
C THR A 342 -46.16 8.97 -72.81
N LEU A 343 -47.06 8.52 -73.65
CA LEU A 343 -46.76 8.10 -75.01
C LEU A 343 -46.72 9.28 -75.99
N SER A 344 -46.05 9.13 -77.12
CA SER A 344 -45.96 10.16 -78.18
C SER A 344 -47.29 10.55 -78.77
N ASN A 345 -48.31 9.71 -78.65
CA ASN A 345 -49.70 9.99 -79.10
C ASN A 345 -50.52 10.69 -78.02
N GLY A 346 -49.94 11.13 -76.92
CA GLY A 346 -50.59 11.84 -75.79
C GLY A 346 -51.30 10.93 -74.79
N GLN A 347 -51.36 9.65 -74.99
CA GLN A 347 -51.92 8.66 -74.00
C GLN A 347 -51.01 8.51 -72.82
N VAL A 348 -51.59 8.20 -71.69
CA VAL A 348 -50.90 7.98 -70.45
C VAL A 348 -51.17 6.56 -69.90
N ILE A 349 -50.12 5.81 -69.61
CA ILE A 349 -50.18 4.47 -68.97
C ILE A 349 -49.63 4.61 -67.59
N THR A 350 -50.36 4.03 -66.58
CA THR A 350 -49.90 3.96 -65.22
C THR A 350 -49.51 2.49 -64.89
N VAL A 351 -48.29 2.32 -64.40
CA VAL A 351 -47.86 1.10 -63.79
C VAL A 351 -48.05 1.24 -62.28
N GLU A 352 -48.99 0.52 -61.71
CA GLU A 352 -49.33 0.63 -60.28
C GLU A 352 -48.21 0.12 -59.36
N ALA A 353 -48.22 0.60 -58.10
CA ALA A 353 -47.29 0.13 -57.08
C ALA A 353 -47.31 -1.42 -56.93
N GLY A 354 -46.15 -2.02 -56.83
CA GLY A 354 -45.96 -3.49 -56.73
C GLY A 354 -46.06 -4.21 -58.07
N LYS A 355 -46.31 -3.48 -59.20
CA LYS A 355 -46.43 -4.04 -60.52
C LYS A 355 -45.24 -3.77 -61.42
N THR A 356 -45.04 -4.63 -62.39
CA THR A 356 -44.06 -4.42 -63.47
C THR A 356 -44.73 -4.02 -64.80
N GLN A 357 -46.06 -4.07 -64.89
CA GLN A 357 -46.78 -3.80 -66.12
C GLN A 357 -48.02 -2.89 -65.91
N GLY A 358 -48.29 -2.04 -66.92
CA GLY A 358 -49.52 -1.28 -67.06
C GLY A 358 -49.94 -1.19 -68.53
N SER A 359 -51.20 -1.03 -68.79
CA SER A 359 -51.73 -0.95 -70.17
C SER A 359 -52.92 -0.02 -70.29
#